data_555637e805d943820535721575b0a0bb
#
_entry.id   555637e805d943820535721575b0a0bb
#
_cell.length_a   1.000
_cell.length_b   1.000
_cell.length_c   1.000
_cell.angle_alpha   90.00
_cell.angle_beta   90.00
_cell.angle_gamma   90.00
#
_symmetry.space_group_name_H-M   'P 1'
#
loop_
_entity.id
_entity.type
_entity.pdbx_description
1 polymer ?
#
loop_
_entity_poly.entity_id
_entity_poly.type
_entity_poly.pdbx_seq_one_letter_code
_entity_poly.pdbx_strand_id
1 'polypeptide(L)'
;MSPHSRTSRVSIRAAALAASAAMVVLGVQAGTATATASADRAAGPAAAPQSTTPLNSSPLSASQRVTALRQAQAGAATTARTIGLDTAVEKLVVRDVVKDADGTVHTRYERTYAGLPVLGGDLVVHTAKDGRSKGVSKATAARIAVASTDAAVTPAGARKGALTAAAEDAPAARTTTDAPRKVIWAATGKPTLAYETVVHGLQHDGTPSELHVITDATTGKQLYTFEAIETGTGTSQYSGTVPLGTTPGASGYTLTDGARGSHRTYDLNGGTTGTGTLFTDADDLWGNGLPSNRQTAAADAHYGAALTWDFYKNELGRNGIAGDGKAAYSRVHYGNAYVNAFWSDQCFCMTYGDGAGNSRPLTSIDVAGHEMTHGLTSRTAGLRYSGESGGLNEATSDIIGTSVEFFANNANDTGDYLIGEKIDIHGDGTPLRYMDKPSKDGSSADNWSKTVGRLDVHHSSGVANHFFYLLAEGSGAKTINGVSYNSPTYDGSTVTGIGRAKAYRIWYKALTSYMTSTTGYAGARTATLQAATDLYGASSAEYQAVNRAWAAVNVK
;
A
#
# COMPACT_ATOMS: atom_id res chain seq x y z
N MET A 1 18.34 16.27 -63.32
CA MET A 1 17.69 15.00 -63.72
C MET A 1 17.33 14.24 -62.47
N SER A 2 16.06 14.30 -62.05
CA SER A 2 15.47 13.39 -61.08
C SER A 2 15.25 12.02 -61.73
N PRO A 3 15.09 10.93 -60.88
CA PRO A 3 13.73 10.57 -60.53
C PRO A 3 13.52 10.08 -59.08
N HIS A 4 12.31 10.34 -58.66
CA HIS A 4 11.49 9.86 -57.58
C HIS A 4 11.67 8.38 -57.18
N SER A 5 11.66 8.09 -55.87
CA SER A 5 11.15 6.84 -55.34
C SER A 5 10.13 7.11 -54.24
N ARG A 6 8.95 6.49 -54.41
CA ARG A 6 7.77 6.57 -53.57
C ARG A 6 7.94 5.63 -52.36
N THR A 7 7.72 6.14 -51.17
CA THR A 7 7.52 5.30 -49.97
C THR A 7 6.02 5.09 -49.75
N SER A 8 5.60 3.83 -49.78
CA SER A 8 4.23 3.39 -49.46
C SER A 8 3.99 3.45 -47.96
N ARG A 9 3.01 4.18 -47.55
CA ARG A 9 2.44 4.14 -46.18
C ARG A 9 1.39 3.03 -46.12
N VAL A 10 1.63 2.05 -45.25
CA VAL A 10 0.61 1.04 -44.88
C VAL A 10 -0.20 1.60 -43.74
N SER A 11 -1.49 1.84 -43.99
CA SER A 11 -2.47 2.24 -42.99
C SER A 11 -3.11 0.99 -42.38
N ILE A 12 -2.93 0.77 -41.09
CA ILE A 12 -3.66 -0.24 -40.32
C ILE A 12 -4.97 0.41 -39.83
N ARG A 13 -6.09 -0.10 -40.33
CA ARG A 13 -7.43 0.27 -39.85
C ARG A 13 -7.79 -0.56 -38.63
N ALA A 14 -8.03 0.10 -37.51
CA ALA A 14 -8.69 -0.50 -36.34
C ALA A 14 -10.19 -0.64 -36.62
N ALA A 15 -10.72 -1.86 -36.46
CA ALA A 15 -12.14 -2.14 -36.53
C ALA A 15 -12.74 -2.03 -35.12
N ALA A 16 -13.60 -1.05 -34.91
CA ALA A 16 -14.43 -0.94 -33.72
C ALA A 16 -15.71 -1.76 -33.90
N LEU A 17 -15.95 -2.74 -33.01
CA LEU A 17 -17.26 -3.40 -32.91
C LEU A 17 -18.17 -2.57 -32.02
N ALA A 18 -19.23 -2.02 -32.60
CA ALA A 18 -20.34 -1.43 -31.86
C ALA A 18 -21.39 -2.49 -31.56
N ALA A 19 -21.70 -2.70 -30.28
CA ALA A 19 -22.85 -3.50 -29.84
C ALA A 19 -24.04 -2.54 -29.65
N SER A 20 -25.08 -2.73 -30.44
CA SER A 20 -26.33 -1.98 -30.39
C SER A 20 -27.26 -2.57 -29.33
N ALA A 21 -27.62 -1.80 -28.30
CA ALA A 21 -28.72 -2.12 -27.39
C ALA A 21 -30.02 -1.44 -27.90
N ALA A 22 -31.03 -2.25 -28.17
CA ALA A 22 -32.36 -1.77 -28.57
C ALA A 22 -33.14 -1.31 -27.33
N MET A 23 -33.56 -0.05 -27.31
CA MET A 23 -34.57 0.46 -26.38
C MET A 23 -35.98 0.16 -26.89
N VAL A 24 -36.77 -0.53 -26.07
CA VAL A 24 -38.22 -0.60 -26.24
C VAL A 24 -38.83 0.51 -25.37
N VAL A 25 -39.48 1.48 -26.01
CA VAL A 25 -40.27 2.52 -25.36
C VAL A 25 -41.71 2.00 -25.27
N LEU A 26 -42.24 1.85 -24.07
CA LEU A 26 -43.69 1.69 -23.81
C LEU A 26 -44.17 2.94 -23.09
N GLY A 27 -45.03 3.67 -23.77
CA GLY A 27 -45.70 4.83 -23.22
C GLY A 27 -46.75 4.47 -22.16
N VAL A 28 -46.84 5.25 -21.11
CA VAL A 28 -47.92 5.21 -20.14
C VAL A 28 -48.57 6.58 -20.07
N GLN A 29 -49.89 6.61 -20.29
CA GLN A 29 -50.75 7.77 -20.17
C GLN A 29 -51.01 8.14 -18.70
N ALA A 30 -51.03 9.42 -18.44
CA ALA A 30 -51.40 9.98 -17.15
C ALA A 30 -52.90 9.84 -16.90
N GLY A 31 -53.28 9.26 -15.75
CA GLY A 31 -54.61 9.29 -15.20
C GLY A 31 -54.55 9.85 -13.77
N THR A 32 -55.15 11.02 -13.57
CA THR A 32 -55.35 11.63 -12.25
C THR A 32 -56.49 10.91 -11.53
N ALA A 33 -56.23 10.38 -10.34
CA ALA A 33 -57.26 9.99 -9.39
C ALA A 33 -56.82 10.38 -7.97
N THR A 34 -57.60 11.26 -7.39
CA THR A 34 -57.59 11.61 -5.95
C THR A 34 -58.12 10.43 -5.13
N ALA A 35 -57.39 9.97 -4.14
CA ALA A 35 -57.87 9.02 -3.15
C ALA A 35 -57.44 9.44 -1.73
N THR A 36 -58.42 9.45 -0.90
CA THR A 36 -58.45 9.74 0.52
C THR A 36 -57.66 8.73 1.35
N ALA A 37 -57.02 9.23 2.40
CA ALA A 37 -56.26 8.45 3.37
C ALA A 37 -57.12 7.42 4.13
N SER A 38 -56.68 6.19 4.16
CA SER A 38 -56.99 5.22 5.21
C SER A 38 -55.70 4.54 5.63
N ALA A 39 -55.40 4.69 6.92
CA ALA A 39 -54.25 4.03 7.53
C ALA A 39 -54.58 2.54 7.72
N ASP A 40 -53.91 1.71 6.91
CA ASP A 40 -53.80 0.29 7.22
C ASP A 40 -52.31 -0.09 7.17
N ARG A 41 -51.81 -0.50 8.31
CA ARG A 41 -50.43 -0.89 8.57
C ARG A 41 -50.25 -2.29 8.03
N ALA A 42 -49.95 -2.43 6.73
CA ALA A 42 -49.55 -3.69 6.17
C ALA A 42 -48.14 -4.03 6.68
N ALA A 43 -48.02 -5.10 7.44
CA ALA A 43 -46.77 -5.71 7.83
C ALA A 43 -45.99 -6.08 6.54
N GLY A 44 -44.78 -5.53 6.38
CA GLY A 44 -43.86 -5.92 5.33
C GLY A 44 -43.55 -7.41 5.41
N PRO A 45 -43.17 -8.06 4.32
CA PRO A 45 -42.79 -9.46 4.33
C PRO A 45 -41.69 -9.66 5.37
N ALA A 46 -41.93 -10.61 6.29
CA ALA A 46 -40.95 -11.04 7.27
C ALA A 46 -39.68 -11.42 6.52
N ALA A 47 -38.54 -10.83 6.90
CA ALA A 47 -37.24 -11.23 6.43
C ALA A 47 -37.14 -12.75 6.61
N ALA A 48 -36.82 -13.47 5.53
CA ALA A 48 -36.56 -14.90 5.61
C ALA A 48 -35.53 -15.11 6.72
N PRO A 49 -35.69 -16.11 7.59
CA PRO A 49 -34.71 -16.39 8.62
C PRO A 49 -33.37 -16.64 7.91
N GLN A 50 -32.38 -15.79 8.19
CA GLN A 50 -31.01 -16.05 7.78
C GLN A 50 -30.65 -17.39 8.41
N SER A 51 -30.44 -18.38 7.56
CA SER A 51 -29.96 -19.69 7.97
C SER A 51 -28.59 -19.46 8.61
N THR A 52 -28.53 -19.37 9.92
CA THR A 52 -27.33 -19.53 10.71
C THR A 52 -26.99 -21.03 10.67
N THR A 53 -26.56 -21.53 9.50
CA THR A 53 -25.91 -22.83 9.45
C THR A 53 -24.58 -22.64 10.19
N PRO A 54 -24.36 -23.26 11.36
CA PRO A 54 -23.07 -23.17 12.03
C PRO A 54 -22.01 -23.64 11.05
N LEU A 55 -20.89 -22.93 10.96
CA LEU A 55 -19.70 -23.43 10.27
C LEU A 55 -19.50 -24.87 10.73
N ASN A 56 -19.54 -25.84 9.81
CA ASN A 56 -19.48 -27.27 10.11
C ASN A 56 -18.11 -27.73 10.65
N SER A 57 -17.24 -26.78 11.03
CA SER A 57 -15.92 -27.07 11.56
C SER A 57 -15.92 -27.08 13.09
N SER A 58 -15.27 -28.08 13.69
CA SER A 58 -14.93 -28.10 15.11
C SER A 58 -13.44 -27.76 15.22
N PRO A 59 -13.07 -26.52 15.58
CA PRO A 59 -11.67 -26.12 15.62
C PRO A 59 -10.87 -27.01 16.57
N LEU A 60 -9.78 -27.59 16.07
CA LEU A 60 -8.82 -28.30 16.91
C LEU A 60 -8.05 -27.29 17.77
N SER A 61 -7.84 -27.58 19.06
CA SER A 61 -6.90 -26.82 19.87
C SER A 61 -5.48 -26.91 19.26
N ALA A 62 -4.60 -25.96 19.59
CA ALA A 62 -3.23 -25.95 19.05
C ALA A 62 -2.49 -27.28 19.29
N SER A 63 -2.64 -27.88 20.47
CA SER A 63 -2.04 -29.18 20.80
C SER A 63 -2.64 -30.34 20.01
N GLN A 64 -3.96 -30.33 19.84
CA GLN A 64 -4.68 -31.31 19.01
C GLN A 64 -4.27 -31.23 17.55
N ARG A 65 -4.12 -30.01 17.01
CA ARG A 65 -3.66 -29.78 15.63
C ARG A 65 -2.26 -30.31 15.40
N VAL A 66 -1.31 -30.02 16.30
CA VAL A 66 0.06 -30.56 16.24
C VAL A 66 0.06 -32.10 16.25
N THR A 67 -0.76 -32.73 17.11
CA THR A 67 -0.88 -34.18 17.17
C THR A 67 -1.47 -34.74 15.88
N ALA A 68 -2.53 -34.14 15.35
CA ALA A 68 -3.17 -34.55 14.09
C ALA A 68 -2.22 -34.47 12.90
N LEU A 69 -1.45 -33.37 12.80
CA LEU A 69 -0.44 -33.19 11.74
C LEU A 69 0.64 -34.29 11.81
N ARG A 70 1.14 -34.64 13.01
CA ARG A 70 2.13 -35.72 13.18
C ARG A 70 1.55 -37.09 12.78
N GLN A 71 0.33 -37.40 13.20
CA GLN A 71 -0.35 -38.64 12.84
C GLN A 71 -0.60 -38.75 11.33
N ALA A 72 -1.07 -37.66 10.71
CA ALA A 72 -1.29 -37.61 9.28
C ALA A 72 0.02 -37.77 8.49
N GLN A 73 1.12 -37.17 8.96
CA GLN A 73 2.44 -37.34 8.32
C GLN A 73 2.96 -38.77 8.48
N ALA A 74 2.78 -39.40 9.64
CA ALA A 74 3.15 -40.80 9.85
C ALA A 74 2.36 -41.76 8.93
N GLY A 75 1.09 -41.45 8.64
CA GLY A 75 0.23 -42.21 7.72
C GLY A 75 0.39 -41.86 6.23
N ALA A 76 1.15 -40.82 5.87
CA ALA A 76 1.20 -40.26 4.52
C ALA A 76 1.57 -41.28 3.43
N ALA A 77 2.52 -42.17 3.69
CA ALA A 77 2.93 -43.22 2.75
C ALA A 77 1.81 -44.26 2.50
N THR A 78 1.05 -44.61 3.52
CA THR A 78 -0.12 -45.50 3.38
C THR A 78 -1.23 -44.81 2.62
N THR A 79 -1.51 -43.54 2.96
CA THR A 79 -2.47 -42.73 2.23
C THR A 79 -2.12 -42.61 0.75
N ALA A 80 -0.85 -42.34 0.41
CA ALA A 80 -0.37 -42.27 -0.98
C ALA A 80 -0.69 -43.54 -1.77
N ARG A 81 -0.39 -44.72 -1.20
CA ARG A 81 -0.73 -46.02 -1.81
C ARG A 81 -2.24 -46.21 -1.99
N THR A 82 -3.03 -45.87 -0.97
CA THR A 82 -4.49 -46.03 -0.98
C THR A 82 -5.17 -45.19 -2.07
N ILE A 83 -4.64 -43.98 -2.34
CA ILE A 83 -5.19 -43.08 -3.37
C ILE A 83 -4.54 -43.26 -4.75
N GLY A 84 -3.71 -44.32 -4.92
CA GLY A 84 -3.14 -44.73 -6.17
C GLY A 84 -1.98 -43.91 -6.72
N LEU A 85 -1.18 -43.29 -5.82
CA LEU A 85 0.05 -42.58 -6.22
C LEU A 85 1.19 -43.58 -6.45
N ASP A 86 2.10 -43.24 -7.35
CA ASP A 86 3.34 -43.97 -7.58
C ASP A 86 4.36 -43.69 -6.45
N THR A 87 4.27 -44.48 -5.36
CA THR A 87 5.07 -44.26 -4.17
C THR A 87 6.58 -44.51 -4.34
N ALA A 88 7.02 -45.02 -5.50
CA ALA A 88 8.44 -45.11 -5.81
C ALA A 88 9.04 -43.72 -6.05
N VAL A 89 8.27 -42.80 -6.63
CA VAL A 89 8.71 -41.45 -6.98
C VAL A 89 7.89 -40.34 -6.34
N GLU A 90 6.64 -40.63 -5.91
CA GLU A 90 5.74 -39.64 -5.32
C GLU A 90 5.65 -39.81 -3.80
N LYS A 91 5.68 -38.67 -3.07
CA LYS A 91 5.45 -38.64 -1.62
C LYS A 91 4.44 -37.55 -1.27
N LEU A 92 3.71 -37.76 -0.17
CA LEU A 92 2.81 -36.79 0.44
C LEU A 92 3.48 -36.12 1.63
N VAL A 93 3.37 -34.81 1.70
CA VAL A 93 3.80 -33.98 2.83
C VAL A 93 2.56 -33.30 3.39
N VAL A 94 2.26 -33.50 4.66
CA VAL A 94 1.09 -32.91 5.33
C VAL A 94 1.25 -31.42 5.45
N ARG A 95 0.23 -30.69 5.02
CA ARG A 95 0.16 -29.21 5.13
C ARG A 95 -0.78 -28.78 6.24
N ASP A 96 -1.98 -29.38 6.28
CA ASP A 96 -3.00 -29.02 7.25
C ASP A 96 -3.96 -30.18 7.54
N VAL A 97 -4.66 -30.08 8.69
CA VAL A 97 -5.71 -30.98 9.12
C VAL A 97 -6.86 -30.17 9.69
N VAL A 98 -8.05 -30.34 9.10
CA VAL A 98 -9.31 -29.75 9.58
C VAL A 98 -10.25 -30.86 9.99
N LYS A 99 -11.02 -30.66 11.06
CA LYS A 99 -12.02 -31.63 11.55
C LYS A 99 -13.38 -30.96 11.63
N ASP A 100 -14.37 -31.57 11.02
CA ASP A 100 -15.77 -31.12 11.05
C ASP A 100 -16.46 -31.57 12.35
N ALA A 101 -17.62 -30.96 12.64
CA ALA A 101 -18.43 -31.28 13.81
C ALA A 101 -18.96 -32.74 13.78
N ASP A 102 -19.20 -33.32 12.60
CA ASP A 102 -19.60 -34.72 12.42
C ASP A 102 -18.43 -35.71 12.66
N GLY A 103 -17.22 -35.18 12.86
CA GLY A 103 -16.01 -35.94 13.06
C GLY A 103 -15.27 -36.30 11.77
N THR A 104 -15.74 -35.85 10.59
CA THR A 104 -14.98 -35.96 9.33
C THR A 104 -13.67 -35.20 9.42
N VAL A 105 -12.59 -35.80 8.95
CA VAL A 105 -11.26 -35.23 8.92
C VAL A 105 -10.85 -34.96 7.47
N HIS A 106 -10.42 -33.72 7.21
CA HIS A 106 -9.88 -33.29 5.93
C HIS A 106 -8.38 -33.06 6.10
N THR A 107 -7.56 -33.86 5.43
CA THR A 107 -6.11 -33.74 5.48
C THR A 107 -5.59 -33.21 4.16
N ARG A 108 -5.01 -32.02 4.17
CA ARG A 108 -4.36 -31.40 3.00
C ARG A 108 -2.92 -31.86 2.91
N TYR A 109 -2.54 -32.30 1.72
CA TYR A 109 -1.18 -32.73 1.39
C TYR A 109 -0.63 -31.94 0.22
N GLU A 110 0.64 -31.55 0.32
CA GLU A 110 1.49 -31.24 -0.81
C GLU A 110 2.06 -32.55 -1.38
N ARG A 111 2.44 -32.54 -2.67
CA ARG A 111 3.09 -33.68 -3.31
C ARG A 111 4.53 -33.36 -3.67
N THR A 112 5.38 -34.35 -3.62
CA THR A 112 6.70 -34.31 -4.24
C THR A 112 6.81 -35.43 -5.27
N TYR A 113 7.61 -35.20 -6.33
CA TYR A 113 7.94 -36.17 -7.37
C TYR A 113 9.46 -36.25 -7.51
N ALA A 114 10.06 -37.40 -7.32
CA ALA A 114 11.50 -37.62 -7.30
C ALA A 114 12.24 -36.60 -6.39
N GLY A 115 11.60 -36.21 -5.28
CA GLY A 115 12.13 -35.22 -4.32
C GLY A 115 11.86 -33.76 -4.67
N LEU A 116 11.32 -33.45 -5.85
CA LEU A 116 10.96 -32.09 -6.26
C LEU A 116 9.53 -31.75 -5.83
N PRO A 117 9.23 -30.51 -5.36
CA PRO A 117 7.86 -30.06 -5.11
C PRO A 117 7.00 -30.12 -6.38
N VAL A 118 5.73 -30.49 -6.23
CA VAL A 118 4.75 -30.47 -7.34
C VAL A 118 3.79 -29.32 -7.14
N LEU A 119 4.00 -28.21 -7.84
CA LEU A 119 3.13 -27.05 -7.80
C LEU A 119 1.84 -27.31 -8.60
N GLY A 120 0.67 -27.06 -7.98
CA GLY A 120 -0.63 -27.44 -8.53
C GLY A 120 -0.88 -28.96 -8.50
N GLY A 121 -0.18 -29.68 -7.61
CA GLY A 121 -0.37 -31.12 -7.39
C GLY A 121 -0.92 -31.46 -6.01
N ASP A 122 -1.27 -30.48 -5.20
CA ASP A 122 -1.82 -30.65 -3.86
C ASP A 122 -3.16 -31.40 -3.89
N LEU A 123 -3.51 -32.01 -2.77
CA LEU A 123 -4.75 -32.75 -2.62
C LEU A 123 -5.27 -32.74 -1.18
N VAL A 124 -6.58 -32.97 -1.04
CA VAL A 124 -7.23 -33.11 0.26
C VAL A 124 -7.88 -34.50 0.34
N VAL A 125 -7.51 -35.27 1.35
CA VAL A 125 -8.12 -36.57 1.64
C VAL A 125 -9.20 -36.37 2.69
N HIS A 126 -10.40 -36.86 2.40
CA HIS A 126 -11.58 -36.78 3.28
C HIS A 126 -11.79 -38.14 3.94
N THR A 127 -11.76 -38.19 5.28
CA THR A 127 -11.89 -39.40 6.09
C THR A 127 -13.05 -39.25 7.06
N ALA A 128 -13.99 -40.17 7.06
CA ALA A 128 -15.08 -40.21 8.01
C ALA A 128 -14.56 -40.52 9.44
N LYS A 129 -15.39 -40.22 10.46
CA LYS A 129 -15.06 -40.46 11.89
C LYS A 129 -14.67 -41.91 12.17
N ASP A 130 -15.20 -42.87 11.44
CA ASP A 130 -14.91 -44.31 11.54
C ASP A 130 -13.69 -44.75 10.71
N GLY A 131 -12.96 -43.81 10.09
CA GLY A 131 -11.76 -44.07 9.29
C GLY A 131 -12.01 -44.44 7.84
N ARG A 132 -13.28 -44.52 7.38
CA ARG A 132 -13.58 -44.79 5.96
C ARG A 132 -13.27 -43.56 5.08
N SER A 133 -12.81 -43.82 3.86
CA SER A 133 -12.60 -42.76 2.87
C SER A 133 -13.95 -42.17 2.41
N LYS A 134 -14.02 -40.84 2.42
CA LYS A 134 -15.09 -40.03 1.80
C LYS A 134 -14.69 -39.45 0.44
N GLY A 135 -13.49 -39.81 -0.05
CA GLY A 135 -12.97 -39.32 -1.32
C GLY A 135 -11.71 -38.47 -1.22
N VAL A 136 -11.27 -37.97 -2.37
CA VAL A 136 -10.05 -37.13 -2.49
C VAL A 136 -10.33 -36.00 -3.45
N SER A 137 -10.16 -34.76 -3.01
CA SER A 137 -10.11 -33.58 -3.87
C SER A 137 -8.68 -33.37 -4.36
N LYS A 138 -8.46 -33.26 -5.66
CA LYS A 138 -7.14 -33.11 -6.27
C LYS A 138 -7.06 -31.81 -7.07
N ALA A 139 -5.98 -31.04 -6.94
CA ALA A 139 -5.73 -29.84 -7.74
C ALA A 139 -5.56 -30.19 -9.25
N THR A 140 -5.01 -31.38 -9.55
CA THR A 140 -4.93 -31.90 -10.91
C THR A 140 -5.36 -33.36 -10.98
N ALA A 141 -6.08 -33.71 -12.02
CA ALA A 141 -6.40 -35.12 -12.33
C ALA A 141 -5.25 -35.83 -13.09
N ALA A 142 -4.27 -35.07 -13.59
CA ALA A 142 -3.15 -35.62 -14.35
C ALA A 142 -2.27 -36.53 -13.46
N ARG A 143 -1.80 -37.64 -14.04
CA ARG A 143 -0.72 -38.43 -13.46
C ARG A 143 0.56 -37.58 -13.48
N ILE A 144 1.26 -37.44 -12.36
CA ILE A 144 2.52 -36.74 -12.32
C ILE A 144 3.61 -37.63 -12.88
N ALA A 145 4.07 -37.31 -14.08
CA ALA A 145 5.18 -37.98 -14.75
C ALA A 145 5.89 -36.99 -15.69
N VAL A 146 7.20 -36.93 -15.61
CA VAL A 146 8.05 -36.16 -16.52
C VAL A 146 9.13 -37.08 -17.12
N ALA A 147 9.60 -36.76 -18.33
CA ALA A 147 10.58 -37.58 -19.05
C ALA A 147 11.95 -37.59 -18.33
N SER A 148 12.32 -36.51 -17.68
CA SER A 148 13.55 -36.36 -16.89
C SER A 148 13.37 -35.32 -15.81
N THR A 149 14.14 -35.42 -14.73
CA THR A 149 14.34 -34.36 -13.71
C THR A 149 15.63 -33.58 -13.93
N ASP A 150 16.34 -33.81 -15.03
CA ASP A 150 17.51 -33.05 -15.44
C ASP A 150 17.06 -31.86 -16.29
N ALA A 151 17.50 -30.67 -15.90
CA ALA A 151 17.16 -29.43 -16.58
C ALA A 151 18.19 -29.13 -17.67
N ALA A 152 17.71 -28.74 -18.86
CA ALA A 152 18.57 -28.24 -19.94
C ALA A 152 18.90 -26.74 -19.73
N VAL A 153 17.97 -26.00 -19.11
CA VAL A 153 18.17 -24.58 -18.74
C VAL A 153 18.93 -24.52 -17.43
N THR A 154 19.93 -23.63 -17.35
CA THR A 154 20.65 -23.39 -16.09
C THR A 154 19.82 -22.54 -15.12
N PRO A 155 20.05 -22.60 -13.79
CA PRO A 155 19.41 -21.69 -12.83
C PRO A 155 19.63 -20.21 -13.18
N ALA A 156 20.82 -19.85 -13.67
CA ALA A 156 21.11 -18.48 -14.12
C ALA A 156 20.26 -18.07 -15.33
N GLY A 157 19.99 -18.99 -16.26
CA GLY A 157 19.08 -18.76 -17.39
C GLY A 157 17.63 -18.56 -16.94
N ALA A 158 17.14 -19.38 -16.00
CA ALA A 158 15.81 -19.24 -15.43
C ALA A 158 15.67 -17.90 -14.68
N ARG A 159 16.67 -17.53 -13.87
CA ARG A 159 16.73 -16.23 -13.19
C ARG A 159 16.66 -15.05 -14.16
N LYS A 160 17.42 -15.11 -15.26
CA LYS A 160 17.39 -14.05 -16.28
C LYS A 160 16.00 -13.92 -16.90
N GLY A 161 15.35 -15.03 -17.24
CA GLY A 161 13.98 -15.05 -17.78
C GLY A 161 12.98 -14.46 -16.80
N ALA A 162 13.09 -14.80 -15.52
CA ALA A 162 12.21 -14.27 -14.47
C ALA A 162 12.36 -12.75 -14.28
N LEU A 163 13.58 -12.23 -14.31
CA LEU A 163 13.84 -10.77 -14.26
C LEU A 163 13.28 -10.06 -15.50
N THR A 164 13.34 -10.69 -16.67
CA THR A 164 12.72 -10.12 -17.88
C THR A 164 11.21 -10.05 -17.75
N ALA A 165 10.56 -11.11 -17.26
CA ALA A 165 9.13 -11.13 -17.03
C ALA A 165 8.69 -10.05 -16.02
N ALA A 166 9.40 -9.92 -14.90
CA ALA A 166 9.12 -8.88 -13.91
C ALA A 166 9.33 -7.45 -14.44
N ALA A 167 10.25 -7.23 -15.36
CA ALA A 167 10.48 -5.93 -15.98
C ALA A 167 9.38 -5.52 -16.96
N GLU A 168 8.62 -6.46 -17.50
CA GLU A 168 7.43 -6.18 -18.31
C GLU A 168 6.27 -5.66 -17.46
N ASP A 169 6.16 -6.14 -16.21
CA ASP A 169 5.11 -5.73 -15.28
C ASP A 169 5.46 -4.47 -14.47
N ALA A 170 6.76 -4.22 -14.16
CA ALA A 170 7.19 -3.04 -13.40
C ALA A 170 8.62 -2.60 -13.76
N PRO A 171 8.82 -1.81 -14.82
CA PRO A 171 10.13 -1.53 -15.40
C PRO A 171 11.10 -0.69 -14.55
N ALA A 172 10.65 -0.06 -13.48
CA ALA A 172 11.45 0.93 -12.73
C ALA A 172 11.92 0.47 -11.35
N ALA A 173 11.52 -0.70 -10.88
CA ALA A 173 11.76 -1.13 -9.50
C ALA A 173 13.10 -1.85 -9.33
N ARG A 174 13.75 -1.63 -8.17
CA ARG A 174 14.88 -2.47 -7.74
C ARG A 174 14.36 -3.88 -7.52
N THR A 175 14.68 -4.78 -8.44
CA THR A 175 14.28 -6.18 -8.35
C THR A 175 15.41 -7.02 -7.77
N THR A 176 15.07 -7.87 -6.80
CA THR A 176 15.94 -8.94 -6.31
C THR A 176 15.27 -10.28 -6.58
N THR A 177 16.02 -11.36 -6.59
CA THR A 177 15.45 -12.69 -6.82
C THR A 177 15.98 -13.68 -5.80
N ASP A 178 15.11 -14.61 -5.41
CA ASP A 178 15.56 -15.84 -4.78
C ASP A 178 16.32 -16.74 -5.77
N ALA A 179 17.02 -17.72 -5.24
CA ALA A 179 17.65 -18.75 -6.09
C ALA A 179 16.55 -19.59 -6.76
N PRO A 180 16.59 -19.75 -8.11
CA PRO A 180 15.63 -20.59 -8.81
C PRO A 180 15.63 -22.01 -8.26
N ARG A 181 14.44 -22.54 -7.89
CA ARG A 181 14.29 -23.91 -7.43
C ARG A 181 13.63 -24.80 -8.49
N LYS A 182 14.11 -26.03 -8.64
CA LYS A 182 13.45 -27.00 -9.52
C LYS A 182 12.13 -27.48 -8.91
N VAL A 183 11.07 -27.54 -9.71
CA VAL A 183 9.73 -27.98 -9.37
C VAL A 183 9.11 -28.80 -10.50
N ILE A 184 8.06 -29.52 -10.22
CA ILE A 184 7.15 -30.04 -11.25
C ILE A 184 5.94 -29.11 -11.29
N TRP A 185 5.73 -28.42 -12.41
CA TRP A 185 4.56 -27.60 -12.64
C TRP A 185 3.42 -28.45 -13.20
N ALA A 186 2.34 -28.62 -12.44
CA ALA A 186 1.23 -29.50 -12.78
C ALA A 186 -0.14 -28.80 -12.89
N ALA A 187 -0.23 -27.51 -12.55
CA ALA A 187 -1.50 -26.78 -12.48
C ALA A 187 -2.24 -26.68 -13.85
N THR A 188 -1.52 -26.77 -14.96
CA THR A 188 -2.12 -26.75 -16.31
C THR A 188 -2.61 -28.12 -16.79
N GLY A 189 -2.53 -29.17 -15.95
CA GLY A 189 -2.90 -30.54 -16.30
C GLY A 189 -1.84 -31.30 -17.14
N LYS A 190 -0.72 -30.64 -17.46
CA LYS A 190 0.43 -31.28 -18.15
C LYS A 190 1.67 -31.10 -17.26
N PRO A 191 2.03 -32.12 -16.45
CA PRO A 191 3.21 -32.03 -15.59
C PRO A 191 4.47 -31.77 -16.40
N THR A 192 5.19 -30.71 -16.04
CA THR A 192 6.38 -30.24 -16.73
C THR A 192 7.49 -29.94 -15.71
N LEU A 193 8.73 -30.38 -15.97
CA LEU A 193 9.87 -29.96 -15.17
C LEU A 193 10.09 -28.45 -15.38
N ALA A 194 10.11 -27.69 -14.30
CA ALA A 194 10.22 -26.24 -14.35
C ALA A 194 11.18 -25.70 -13.27
N TYR A 195 11.55 -24.46 -13.42
CA TYR A 195 12.07 -23.63 -12.35
C TYR A 195 10.96 -22.70 -11.85
N GLU A 196 10.85 -22.56 -10.55
CA GLU A 196 10.18 -21.45 -9.91
C GLU A 196 11.24 -20.45 -9.44
N THR A 197 11.08 -19.21 -9.84
CA THR A 197 11.92 -18.08 -9.41
C THR A 197 11.03 -17.01 -8.81
N VAL A 198 11.25 -16.66 -7.55
CA VAL A 198 10.56 -15.55 -6.89
C VAL A 198 11.34 -14.27 -7.15
N VAL A 199 10.65 -13.27 -7.66
CA VAL A 199 11.18 -11.93 -7.91
C VAL A 199 10.54 -10.96 -6.95
N HIS A 200 11.34 -10.29 -6.14
CA HIS A 200 10.90 -9.28 -5.19
C HIS A 200 11.12 -7.88 -5.78
N GLY A 201 10.13 -7.01 -5.67
CA GLY A 201 10.18 -5.66 -6.21
C GLY A 201 8.99 -4.82 -5.78
N LEU A 202 8.57 -3.92 -6.66
CA LEU A 202 7.35 -3.14 -6.51
C LEU A 202 6.49 -3.34 -7.76
N GLN A 203 5.19 -3.37 -7.58
CA GLN A 203 4.18 -3.30 -8.64
C GLN A 203 4.10 -1.87 -9.19
N HIS A 204 3.35 -1.65 -10.26
CA HIS A 204 3.19 -0.32 -10.89
C HIS A 204 2.67 0.76 -9.94
N ASP A 205 1.87 0.37 -8.97
CA ASP A 205 1.23 1.23 -7.99
C ASP A 205 2.05 1.43 -6.71
N GLY A 206 3.28 0.89 -6.66
CA GLY A 206 4.17 0.95 -5.50
C GLY A 206 3.94 -0.15 -4.46
N THR A 207 2.95 -1.02 -4.64
CA THR A 207 2.75 -2.19 -3.77
C THR A 207 3.98 -3.12 -3.84
N PRO A 208 4.45 -3.71 -2.73
CA PRO A 208 5.45 -4.77 -2.78
C PRO A 208 5.03 -5.89 -3.72
N SER A 209 5.99 -6.46 -4.43
CA SER A 209 5.79 -7.59 -5.33
C SER A 209 6.58 -8.79 -4.83
N GLU A 210 5.93 -9.94 -4.82
CA GLU A 210 6.53 -11.26 -4.69
C GLU A 210 6.05 -12.09 -5.89
N LEU A 211 6.61 -11.76 -7.07
CA LEU A 211 6.20 -12.36 -8.33
C LEU A 211 6.84 -13.74 -8.50
N HIS A 212 6.02 -14.77 -8.53
CA HIS A 212 6.45 -16.12 -8.86
C HIS A 212 6.46 -16.33 -10.37
N VAL A 213 7.61 -16.64 -10.93
CA VAL A 213 7.78 -16.94 -12.35
C VAL A 213 8.11 -18.40 -12.54
N ILE A 214 7.26 -19.12 -13.26
CA ILE A 214 7.42 -20.54 -13.60
C ILE A 214 7.99 -20.65 -15.00
N THR A 215 9.20 -21.19 -15.12
CA THR A 215 9.92 -21.33 -16.38
C THR A 215 10.15 -22.80 -16.70
N ASP A 216 9.82 -23.25 -17.91
CA ASP A 216 10.11 -24.62 -18.39
C ASP A 216 11.64 -24.87 -18.31
N ALA A 217 12.02 -25.89 -17.58
CA ALA A 217 13.42 -26.20 -17.32
C ALA A 217 14.14 -26.83 -18.52
N THR A 218 13.42 -27.19 -19.59
CA THR A 218 13.97 -27.73 -20.83
C THR A 218 14.14 -26.63 -21.89
N THR A 219 13.12 -25.78 -22.06
CA THR A 219 13.05 -24.82 -23.17
C THR A 219 13.38 -23.39 -22.75
N GLY A 220 13.31 -23.05 -21.46
CA GLY A 220 13.42 -21.69 -20.96
C GLY A 220 12.18 -20.83 -21.18
N LYS A 221 11.10 -21.39 -21.71
CA LYS A 221 9.84 -20.67 -21.94
C LYS A 221 9.15 -20.41 -20.61
N GLN A 222 8.65 -19.21 -20.40
CA GLN A 222 7.74 -18.88 -19.30
C GLN A 222 6.44 -19.68 -19.46
N LEU A 223 6.06 -20.40 -18.40
CA LEU A 223 4.84 -21.22 -18.36
C LEU A 223 3.72 -20.48 -17.65
N TYR A 224 4.03 -19.78 -16.55
CA TYR A 224 3.06 -19.09 -15.71
C TYR A 224 3.74 -18.03 -14.85
N THR A 225 2.98 -17.01 -14.46
CA THR A 225 3.34 -16.07 -13.41
C THR A 225 2.14 -15.86 -12.49
N PHE A 226 2.42 -15.57 -11.24
CA PHE A 226 1.39 -15.13 -10.28
C PHE A 226 2.04 -14.26 -9.22
N GLU A 227 1.30 -13.25 -8.76
CA GLU A 227 1.67 -12.41 -7.63
C GLU A 227 1.24 -13.10 -6.32
N ALA A 228 2.13 -13.19 -5.34
CA ALA A 228 1.85 -13.80 -4.05
C ALA A 228 1.44 -12.77 -2.98
N ILE A 229 1.69 -11.48 -3.24
CA ILE A 229 1.15 -10.40 -2.41
C ILE A 229 -0.32 -10.22 -2.77
N GLU A 230 -1.19 -10.69 -1.90
CA GLU A 230 -2.63 -10.51 -2.01
C GLU A 230 -2.99 -9.11 -1.52
N THR A 231 -3.74 -8.36 -2.33
CA THR A 231 -4.21 -7.02 -2.01
C THR A 231 -5.72 -6.93 -2.16
N GLY A 232 -6.39 -6.33 -1.17
CA GLY A 232 -7.77 -5.91 -1.32
C GLY A 232 -7.88 -4.68 -2.22
N THR A 233 -9.09 -4.34 -2.59
CA THR A 233 -9.38 -3.13 -3.38
C THR A 233 -10.13 -2.13 -2.53
N GLY A 234 -9.58 -0.91 -2.39
CA GLY A 234 -10.24 0.22 -1.74
C GLY A 234 -10.80 1.20 -2.75
N THR A 235 -12.06 1.62 -2.56
CA THR A 235 -12.60 2.81 -3.23
C THR A 235 -12.58 3.95 -2.22
N SER A 236 -11.50 4.71 -2.25
CA SER A 236 -11.18 5.80 -1.32
C SER A 236 -11.91 7.10 -1.70
N GLN A 237 -11.93 8.08 -0.81
CA GLN A 237 -12.53 9.40 -1.08
C GLN A 237 -11.62 10.28 -1.94
N TYR A 238 -10.30 10.22 -1.70
CA TYR A 238 -9.35 11.16 -2.29
C TYR A 238 -8.49 10.54 -3.38
N SER A 239 -8.09 9.29 -3.22
CA SER A 239 -7.14 8.62 -4.10
C SER A 239 -7.79 7.72 -5.17
N GLY A 240 -9.14 7.66 -5.22
CA GLY A 240 -9.86 6.81 -6.16
C GLY A 240 -9.81 5.32 -5.78
N THR A 241 -9.74 4.43 -6.78
CA THR A 241 -9.60 3.00 -6.54
C THR A 241 -8.13 2.65 -6.34
N VAL A 242 -7.81 2.06 -5.19
CA VAL A 242 -6.44 1.79 -4.73
C VAL A 242 -6.29 0.35 -4.22
N PRO A 243 -5.10 -0.25 -4.34
CA PRO A 243 -4.81 -1.53 -3.70
C PRO A 243 -4.60 -1.34 -2.20
N LEU A 244 -5.09 -2.29 -1.41
CA LEU A 244 -4.94 -2.31 0.04
C LEU A 244 -4.29 -3.60 0.49
N GLY A 245 -3.29 -3.52 1.36
CA GLY A 245 -2.74 -4.67 2.07
C GLY A 245 -3.78 -5.23 3.03
N THR A 246 -4.27 -6.43 2.80
CA THR A 246 -5.29 -7.08 3.61
C THR A 246 -4.83 -8.47 4.06
N THR A 247 -5.51 -9.04 5.03
CA THR A 247 -5.21 -10.40 5.51
C THR A 247 -6.49 -11.21 5.61
N PRO A 248 -6.55 -12.42 4.99
CA PRO A 248 -7.67 -13.33 5.16
C PRO A 248 -7.93 -13.68 6.62
N GLY A 249 -9.19 -13.64 7.04
CA GLY A 249 -9.67 -13.98 8.38
C GLY A 249 -10.64 -15.16 8.37
N ALA A 250 -11.25 -15.45 9.51
CA ALA A 250 -12.19 -16.57 9.63
C ALA A 250 -13.51 -16.34 8.86
N SER A 251 -13.88 -15.08 8.58
CA SER A 251 -15.15 -14.71 7.94
C SER A 251 -14.96 -13.55 6.94
N GLY A 252 -13.96 -13.65 6.08
CA GLY A 252 -13.60 -12.60 5.12
C GLY A 252 -12.19 -12.07 5.36
N TYR A 253 -12.00 -10.78 5.18
CA TYR A 253 -10.70 -10.10 5.22
C TYR A 253 -10.64 -9.06 6.33
N THR A 254 -9.44 -8.67 6.72
CA THR A 254 -9.18 -7.58 7.68
C THR A 254 -8.27 -6.54 7.04
N LEU A 255 -8.43 -5.26 7.39
CA LEU A 255 -7.46 -4.22 7.06
C LEU A 255 -6.20 -4.40 7.92
N THR A 256 -5.40 -5.41 7.54
CA THR A 256 -4.11 -5.75 8.16
C THR A 256 -3.10 -5.99 7.05
N ASP A 257 -2.14 -5.09 6.90
CA ASP A 257 -1.09 -5.16 5.89
C ASP A 257 0.11 -5.95 6.42
N GLY A 258 0.17 -7.23 6.07
CA GLY A 258 1.26 -8.13 6.47
C GLY A 258 2.61 -7.76 5.87
N ALA A 259 2.62 -7.17 4.68
CA ALA A 259 3.85 -6.79 3.96
C ALA A 259 4.53 -5.55 4.57
N ARG A 260 3.75 -4.69 5.26
CA ARG A 260 4.23 -3.44 5.84
C ARG A 260 4.15 -3.45 7.36
N GLY A 261 4.84 -4.41 7.98
CA GLY A 261 5.00 -4.51 9.43
C GLY A 261 3.70 -4.83 10.19
N SER A 262 2.70 -5.37 9.52
CA SER A 262 1.35 -5.68 10.04
C SER A 262 0.59 -4.43 10.48
N HIS A 263 0.67 -3.37 9.69
CA HIS A 263 -0.18 -2.18 9.85
C HIS A 263 -1.66 -2.57 9.89
N ARG A 264 -2.44 -1.91 10.74
CA ARG A 264 -3.88 -2.18 10.91
C ARG A 264 -4.66 -0.88 10.95
N THR A 265 -5.89 -0.92 10.45
CA THR A 265 -6.81 0.23 10.51
C THR A 265 -8.06 -0.13 11.28
N TYR A 266 -8.40 0.74 12.25
CA TYR A 266 -9.48 0.54 13.22
C TYR A 266 -10.53 1.63 13.13
N ASP A 267 -11.78 1.24 13.42
CA ASP A 267 -12.94 2.11 13.53
C ASP A 267 -13.16 2.52 14.98
N LEU A 268 -13.05 3.81 15.30
CA LEU A 268 -13.41 4.35 16.62
C LEU A 268 -14.91 4.59 16.78
N ASN A 269 -15.68 4.55 15.71
CA ASN A 269 -17.13 4.72 15.71
C ASN A 269 -17.61 5.97 16.46
N GLY A 270 -16.93 7.10 16.27
CA GLY A 270 -17.20 8.35 16.98
C GLY A 270 -16.65 8.39 18.42
N GLY A 271 -15.97 7.34 18.86
CA GLY A 271 -15.28 7.32 20.16
C GLY A 271 -14.00 8.14 20.15
N THR A 272 -13.54 8.53 21.36
CA THR A 272 -12.32 9.33 21.55
C THR A 272 -11.23 8.59 22.32
N THR A 273 -11.48 7.33 22.66
CA THR A 273 -10.56 6.50 23.46
C THR A 273 -10.49 5.07 22.94
N GLY A 274 -9.49 4.33 23.36
CA GLY A 274 -9.29 2.93 22.98
C GLY A 274 -8.69 2.75 21.59
N THR A 275 -8.57 1.51 21.15
CA THR A 275 -8.02 1.14 19.84
C THR A 275 -9.07 1.19 18.73
N GLY A 276 -10.34 0.98 19.08
CA GLY A 276 -11.43 0.79 18.12
C GLY A 276 -11.60 -0.66 17.69
N THR A 277 -12.49 -0.88 16.70
CA THR A 277 -12.76 -2.18 16.10
C THR A 277 -11.96 -2.33 14.82
N LEU A 278 -11.21 -3.43 14.65
CA LEU A 278 -10.50 -3.71 13.41
C LEU A 278 -11.51 -3.82 12.26
N PHE A 279 -11.27 -3.12 11.16
CA PHE A 279 -12.12 -3.23 9.98
C PHE A 279 -12.05 -4.63 9.38
N THR A 280 -13.24 -5.16 9.06
CA THR A 280 -13.41 -6.47 8.40
C THR A 280 -14.34 -6.32 7.21
N ASP A 281 -14.11 -7.11 6.18
CA ASP A 281 -14.94 -7.16 4.99
C ASP A 281 -15.08 -8.59 4.48
N ALA A 282 -16.20 -8.90 3.80
CA ALA A 282 -16.49 -10.26 3.35
C ALA A 282 -15.86 -10.61 2.00
N ASP A 283 -15.70 -9.63 1.11
CA ASP A 283 -15.32 -9.81 -0.30
C ASP A 283 -14.04 -9.04 -0.70
N ASP A 284 -13.36 -8.43 0.28
CA ASP A 284 -12.12 -7.65 0.10
C ASP A 284 -12.28 -6.39 -0.76
N LEU A 285 -13.52 -5.85 -0.85
CA LEU A 285 -13.82 -4.60 -1.54
C LEU A 285 -14.20 -3.52 -0.52
N TRP A 286 -13.30 -2.58 -0.29
CA TRP A 286 -13.36 -1.62 0.82
C TRP A 286 -13.84 -0.25 0.39
N GLY A 287 -14.90 0.25 1.02
CA GLY A 287 -15.41 1.58 0.76
C GLY A 287 -16.16 1.72 -0.57
N ASN A 288 -16.63 2.93 -0.85
CA ASN A 288 -17.35 3.25 -2.09
C ASN A 288 -17.07 4.68 -2.59
N GLY A 289 -16.04 5.33 -2.07
CA GLY A 289 -15.65 6.70 -2.41
C GLY A 289 -16.50 7.80 -1.76
N LEU A 290 -17.47 7.45 -0.92
CA LEU A 290 -18.34 8.40 -0.24
C LEU A 290 -18.12 8.37 1.28
N PRO A 291 -18.16 9.53 1.96
CA PRO A 291 -17.95 9.62 3.41
C PRO A 291 -19.04 8.90 4.22
N SER A 292 -20.19 8.60 3.61
CA SER A 292 -21.27 7.83 4.25
C SER A 292 -20.94 6.35 4.44
N ASN A 293 -19.95 5.82 3.72
CA ASN A 293 -19.44 4.48 3.93
C ASN A 293 -18.18 4.56 4.81
N ARG A 294 -18.23 3.95 5.98
CA ARG A 294 -17.14 4.02 6.97
C ARG A 294 -15.82 3.42 6.48
N GLN A 295 -15.88 2.41 5.63
CA GLN A 295 -14.67 1.82 5.03
C GLN A 295 -13.96 2.76 4.08
N THR A 296 -14.61 3.83 3.57
CA THR A 296 -14.00 4.79 2.65
C THR A 296 -12.83 5.53 3.33
N ALA A 297 -13.06 6.14 4.50
CA ALA A 297 -11.99 6.79 5.27
C ALA A 297 -10.92 5.80 5.75
N ALA A 298 -11.33 4.56 6.04
CA ALA A 298 -10.39 3.50 6.40
C ALA A 298 -9.48 3.11 5.22
N ALA A 299 -10.03 3.07 4.01
CA ALA A 299 -9.26 2.80 2.78
C ALA A 299 -8.22 3.91 2.53
N ASP A 300 -8.61 5.19 2.64
CA ASP A 300 -7.68 6.32 2.51
C ASP A 300 -6.55 6.23 3.55
N ALA A 301 -6.88 6.09 4.84
CA ALA A 301 -5.88 6.04 5.91
C ALA A 301 -4.94 4.82 5.78
N HIS A 302 -5.47 3.67 5.37
CA HIS A 302 -4.70 2.45 5.17
C HIS A 302 -3.72 2.58 3.99
N TYR A 303 -4.20 3.14 2.88
CA TYR A 303 -3.40 3.40 1.68
C TYR A 303 -2.31 4.44 1.96
N GLY A 304 -2.65 5.57 2.60
CA GLY A 304 -1.67 6.60 2.96
C GLY A 304 -0.57 6.07 3.89
N ALA A 305 -0.92 5.21 4.86
CA ALA A 305 0.07 4.56 5.72
C ALA A 305 0.97 3.58 4.96
N ALA A 306 0.41 2.82 4.00
CA ALA A 306 1.17 1.92 3.14
C ALA A 306 2.18 2.68 2.28
N LEU A 307 1.75 3.76 1.62
CA LEU A 307 2.62 4.64 0.82
C LEU A 307 3.75 5.26 1.65
N THR A 308 3.44 5.72 2.85
CA THR A 308 4.43 6.31 3.76
C THR A 308 5.47 5.28 4.21
N TRP A 309 5.04 4.05 4.51
CA TRP A 309 5.94 2.95 4.80
C TRP A 309 6.88 2.65 3.63
N ASP A 310 6.33 2.57 2.41
CA ASP A 310 7.10 2.28 1.20
C ASP A 310 8.06 3.42 0.87
N PHE A 311 7.66 4.66 1.02
CA PHE A 311 8.54 5.82 0.90
C PHE A 311 9.72 5.74 1.87
N TYR A 312 9.45 5.45 3.16
CA TYR A 312 10.54 5.29 4.14
C TYR A 312 11.50 4.18 3.75
N LYS A 313 10.99 3.04 3.31
CA LYS A 313 11.78 1.89 2.94
C LYS A 313 12.60 2.12 1.66
N ASN A 314 11.96 2.59 0.61
CA ASN A 314 12.52 2.65 -0.74
C ASN A 314 13.36 3.91 -0.95
N GLU A 315 12.93 5.07 -0.43
CA GLU A 315 13.59 6.34 -0.63
C GLU A 315 14.57 6.72 0.48
N LEU A 316 14.26 6.32 1.72
CA LEU A 316 15.05 6.69 2.88
C LEU A 316 15.85 5.51 3.48
N GLY A 317 15.64 4.28 2.99
CA GLY A 317 16.29 3.08 3.49
C GLY A 317 15.86 2.71 4.93
N ARG A 318 14.68 3.18 5.39
CA ARG A 318 14.19 3.02 6.75
C ARG A 318 13.04 2.01 6.81
N ASN A 319 13.18 1.00 7.64
CA ASN A 319 12.19 -0.05 7.79
C ASN A 319 11.15 0.31 8.88
N GLY A 320 10.13 1.09 8.50
CA GLY A 320 9.09 1.59 9.39
C GLY A 320 9.49 2.79 10.24
N ILE A 321 8.55 3.30 11.06
CA ILE A 321 8.71 4.52 11.87
C ILE A 321 9.91 4.44 12.82
N ALA A 322 10.05 3.34 13.56
CA ALA A 322 11.15 3.12 14.48
C ALA A 322 12.41 2.53 13.81
N GLY A 323 12.33 2.12 12.53
CA GLY A 323 13.40 1.43 11.83
C GLY A 323 13.56 -0.04 12.20
N ASP A 324 12.59 -0.62 12.90
CA ASP A 324 12.61 -1.97 13.48
C ASP A 324 11.70 -2.98 12.75
N GLY A 325 11.10 -2.56 11.63
CA GLY A 325 10.19 -3.40 10.83
C GLY A 325 8.79 -3.56 11.41
N LYS A 326 8.43 -2.82 12.47
CA LYS A 326 7.09 -2.82 13.05
C LYS A 326 6.30 -1.61 12.57
N ALA A 327 5.03 -1.84 12.22
CA ALA A 327 4.12 -0.76 11.88
C ALA A 327 3.47 -0.14 13.11
N ALA A 328 3.09 1.12 12.98
CA ALA A 328 2.02 1.74 13.76
C ALA A 328 0.66 1.24 13.28
N TYR A 329 -0.43 1.73 13.88
CA TYR A 329 -1.78 1.50 13.37
C TYR A 329 -2.54 2.81 13.19
N SER A 330 -3.56 2.78 12.31
CA SER A 330 -4.46 3.90 12.07
C SER A 330 -5.80 3.72 12.77
N ARG A 331 -6.39 4.82 13.23
CA ARG A 331 -7.75 4.89 13.75
C ARG A 331 -8.52 5.98 13.02
N VAL A 332 -9.66 5.64 12.43
CA VAL A 332 -10.53 6.61 11.77
C VAL A 332 -11.82 6.83 12.55
N HIS A 333 -12.61 7.81 12.16
CA HIS A 333 -13.88 8.16 12.78
C HIS A 333 -13.73 8.56 14.26
N TYR A 334 -12.70 9.36 14.56
CA TYR A 334 -12.49 9.90 15.90
C TYR A 334 -13.45 11.04 16.20
N GLY A 335 -14.20 10.94 17.29
CA GLY A 335 -15.14 11.98 17.72
C GLY A 335 -16.34 12.14 16.78
N ASN A 336 -16.97 13.30 16.85
CA ASN A 336 -18.08 13.69 15.97
C ASN A 336 -17.75 15.02 15.31
N ALA A 337 -17.74 15.07 13.99
CA ALA A 337 -17.34 16.23 13.20
C ALA A 337 -15.98 16.83 13.66
N TYR A 338 -15.05 15.96 14.05
CA TYR A 338 -13.74 16.38 14.55
C TYR A 338 -12.85 16.79 13.36
N VAL A 339 -12.44 18.07 13.37
CA VAL A 339 -11.71 18.70 12.26
C VAL A 339 -10.23 18.71 12.61
N ASN A 340 -9.63 17.55 12.82
CA ASN A 340 -8.19 17.39 12.99
C ASN A 340 -7.79 15.91 12.83
N ALA A 341 -6.48 15.68 12.64
CA ALA A 341 -5.80 14.41 12.77
C ALA A 341 -4.65 14.55 13.78
N PHE A 342 -4.12 13.45 14.29
CA PHE A 342 -2.97 13.49 15.18
C PHE A 342 -2.24 12.16 15.31
N TRP A 343 -0.93 12.24 15.53
CA TRP A 343 -0.10 11.15 16.02
C TRP A 343 -0.10 11.07 17.54
N SER A 344 0.03 9.88 18.09
CA SER A 344 0.25 9.68 19.52
C SER A 344 1.34 8.64 19.78
N ASP A 345 2.41 9.05 20.45
CA ASP A 345 3.47 8.15 20.91
C ASP A 345 3.00 7.14 21.96
N GLN A 346 1.95 7.49 22.73
CA GLN A 346 1.40 6.63 23.78
C GLN A 346 0.79 5.35 23.21
N CYS A 347 0.06 5.45 22.09
CA CYS A 347 -0.51 4.29 21.41
C CYS A 347 0.35 3.81 20.25
N PHE A 348 1.34 4.58 19.83
CA PHE A 348 2.10 4.38 18.60
C PHE A 348 1.16 4.30 17.40
N CYS A 349 0.32 5.32 17.22
CA CYS A 349 -0.76 5.30 16.25
C CYS A 349 -1.10 6.69 15.67
N MET A 350 -1.66 6.68 14.45
CA MET A 350 -2.33 7.81 13.81
C MET A 350 -3.83 7.79 14.14
N THR A 351 -4.44 8.96 14.24
CA THR A 351 -5.88 9.10 14.52
C THR A 351 -6.46 10.24 13.70
N TYR A 352 -7.57 9.96 13.00
CA TYR A 352 -8.19 10.85 12.04
C TYR A 352 -9.64 11.11 12.39
N GLY A 353 -10.04 12.39 12.40
CA GLY A 353 -11.43 12.82 12.45
C GLY A 353 -12.07 12.83 11.05
N ASP A 354 -13.40 12.93 11.03
CA ASP A 354 -14.18 12.94 9.79
C ASP A 354 -14.46 14.34 9.23
N GLY A 355 -13.81 15.35 9.81
CA GLY A 355 -13.95 16.74 9.38
C GLY A 355 -15.34 17.31 9.64
N ALA A 356 -15.57 18.52 9.15
CA ALA A 356 -16.83 19.22 9.33
C ALA A 356 -18.00 18.41 8.75
N GLY A 357 -19.05 18.22 9.55
CA GLY A 357 -20.24 17.46 9.15
C GLY A 357 -19.98 15.97 8.90
N ASN A 358 -18.87 15.41 9.36
CA ASN A 358 -18.43 14.03 9.11
C ASN A 358 -18.38 13.66 7.61
N SER A 359 -17.96 14.61 6.76
CA SER A 359 -17.97 14.44 5.31
C SER A 359 -16.61 14.63 4.64
N ARG A 360 -15.59 14.99 5.42
CA ARG A 360 -14.24 15.31 4.95
C ARG A 360 -13.19 14.70 5.87
N PRO A 361 -13.05 13.37 5.89
CA PRO A 361 -12.08 12.70 6.76
C PRO A 361 -10.67 13.21 6.45
N LEU A 362 -9.87 13.40 7.49
CA LEU A 362 -8.53 13.98 7.36
C LEU A 362 -7.50 12.90 6.99
N THR A 363 -7.76 12.18 5.89
CA THR A 363 -7.08 10.94 5.49
C THR A 363 -6.44 11.01 4.09
N SER A 364 -6.26 12.23 3.50
CA SER A 364 -5.50 12.39 2.25
C SER A 364 -4.07 11.87 2.40
N ILE A 365 -3.40 11.59 1.29
CA ILE A 365 -2.06 10.96 1.28
C ILE A 365 -1.06 11.80 2.06
N ASP A 366 -1.01 13.09 1.81
CA ASP A 366 -0.09 14.03 2.46
C ASP A 366 -0.34 14.12 3.96
N VAL A 367 -1.62 14.16 4.40
CA VAL A 367 -1.99 14.20 5.83
C VAL A 367 -1.68 12.87 6.51
N ALA A 368 -1.94 11.73 5.86
CA ALA A 368 -1.55 10.43 6.42
C ALA A 368 -0.02 10.32 6.56
N GLY A 369 0.74 10.80 5.57
CA GLY A 369 2.19 10.90 5.62
C GLY A 369 2.68 11.85 6.72
N HIS A 370 2.01 12.99 6.90
CA HIS A 370 2.28 13.97 7.94
C HIS A 370 2.15 13.35 9.35
N GLU A 371 1.04 12.72 9.65
CA GLU A 371 0.80 12.11 10.96
C GLU A 371 1.79 10.99 11.28
N MET A 372 2.05 10.11 10.30
CA MET A 372 3.02 9.04 10.46
C MET A 372 4.44 9.58 10.68
N THR A 373 4.76 10.77 10.13
CA THR A 373 6.07 11.40 10.24
C THR A 373 6.29 12.05 11.61
N HIS A 374 5.26 12.43 12.35
CA HIS A 374 5.42 12.77 13.76
C HIS A 374 6.03 11.61 14.56
N GLY A 375 5.62 10.37 14.25
CA GLY A 375 6.22 9.17 14.81
C GLY A 375 7.70 9.01 14.43
N LEU A 376 8.07 9.28 13.17
CA LEU A 376 9.46 9.28 12.71
C LEU A 376 10.28 10.34 13.48
N THR A 377 9.76 11.56 13.60
CA THR A 377 10.41 12.67 14.32
C THR A 377 10.64 12.31 15.78
N SER A 378 9.66 11.72 16.48
CA SER A 378 9.78 11.32 17.87
C SER A 378 10.80 10.21 18.09
N ARG A 379 11.00 9.31 17.11
CA ARG A 379 11.96 8.20 17.14
C ARG A 379 13.35 8.57 16.59
N THR A 380 13.57 9.82 16.20
CA THR A 380 14.86 10.32 15.68
C THR A 380 15.30 11.57 16.42
N ALA A 381 15.12 12.77 15.89
CA ALA A 381 15.51 14.02 16.53
C ALA A 381 14.75 14.31 17.83
N GLY A 382 13.50 13.81 17.97
CA GLY A 382 12.66 14.07 19.13
C GLY A 382 12.33 15.56 19.32
N LEU A 383 12.18 16.32 18.23
CA LEU A 383 11.92 17.77 18.24
C LEU A 383 10.73 18.09 19.14
N ARG A 384 10.95 18.90 20.17
CA ARG A 384 9.90 19.32 21.11
C ARG A 384 8.82 20.12 20.40
N TYR A 385 7.58 19.82 20.67
CA TYR A 385 6.42 20.43 20.02
C TYR A 385 6.10 21.82 20.59
N SER A 386 7.09 22.72 20.55
CA SER A 386 6.96 24.12 21.00
C SER A 386 8.06 24.98 20.42
N GLY A 387 7.78 26.30 20.22
CA GLY A 387 8.74 27.24 19.68
C GLY A 387 9.29 26.85 18.31
N GLU A 388 10.53 27.20 18.00
CA GLU A 388 11.13 26.86 16.69
C GLU A 388 11.29 25.34 16.48
N SER A 389 11.56 24.58 17.54
CA SER A 389 11.62 23.11 17.42
C SER A 389 10.26 22.48 17.08
N GLY A 390 9.17 23.09 17.56
CA GLY A 390 7.82 22.71 17.20
C GLY A 390 7.49 23.01 15.74
N GLY A 391 7.89 24.19 15.25
CA GLY A 391 7.77 24.54 13.83
C GLY A 391 8.57 23.60 12.92
N LEU A 392 9.77 23.18 13.34
CA LEU A 392 10.55 22.17 12.62
C LEU A 392 9.93 20.76 12.68
N ASN A 393 9.25 20.41 13.77
CA ASN A 393 8.51 19.15 13.91
C ASN A 393 7.38 19.10 12.87
N GLU A 394 6.54 20.14 12.82
CA GLU A 394 5.47 20.30 11.84
C GLU A 394 5.99 20.31 10.40
N ALA A 395 7.01 21.12 10.13
CA ALA A 395 7.62 21.20 8.81
C ALA A 395 8.20 19.85 8.35
N THR A 396 8.76 19.06 9.26
CA THR A 396 9.23 17.71 8.94
C THR A 396 8.10 16.83 8.45
N SER A 397 6.95 16.91 9.11
CA SER A 397 5.74 16.18 8.73
C SER A 397 5.19 16.65 7.38
N ASP A 398 5.12 17.96 7.13
CA ASP A 398 4.70 18.51 5.82
C ASP A 398 5.68 18.13 4.70
N ILE A 399 6.99 18.25 4.92
CA ILE A 399 8.02 17.91 3.93
C ILE A 399 7.94 16.45 3.51
N ILE A 400 7.79 15.55 4.47
CA ILE A 400 7.72 14.11 4.18
C ILE A 400 6.33 13.76 3.64
N GLY A 401 5.24 14.29 4.18
CA GLY A 401 3.87 14.07 3.66
C GLY A 401 3.74 14.44 2.20
N THR A 402 4.16 15.66 1.82
CA THR A 402 4.27 16.11 0.42
C THR A 402 5.15 15.16 -0.41
N SER A 403 6.29 14.73 0.13
CA SER A 403 7.19 13.82 -0.62
C SER A 403 6.56 12.44 -0.83
N VAL A 404 5.72 11.95 0.10
CA VAL A 404 4.94 10.71 -0.03
C VAL A 404 3.87 10.85 -1.11
N GLU A 405 3.18 11.98 -1.17
CA GLU A 405 2.19 12.25 -2.19
C GLU A 405 2.81 12.25 -3.60
N PHE A 406 3.94 12.91 -3.79
CA PHE A 406 4.69 12.80 -5.05
C PHE A 406 5.17 11.38 -5.35
N PHE A 407 5.57 10.62 -4.33
CA PHE A 407 5.98 9.23 -4.47
C PHE A 407 4.82 8.32 -4.88
N ALA A 408 3.61 8.59 -4.40
CA ALA A 408 2.39 7.86 -4.73
C ALA A 408 2.07 7.88 -6.23
N ASN A 409 2.42 8.98 -6.91
CA ASN A 409 2.12 9.18 -8.35
C ASN A 409 0.66 8.85 -8.69
N ASN A 410 -0.27 9.19 -7.79
CA ASN A 410 -1.69 8.91 -7.93
C ASN A 410 -2.36 9.93 -8.86
N ALA A 411 -3.15 9.48 -9.83
CA ALA A 411 -3.80 10.38 -10.79
C ALA A 411 -4.95 11.21 -10.19
N ASN A 412 -5.56 10.75 -9.08
CA ASN A 412 -6.64 11.47 -8.39
C ASN A 412 -6.12 12.40 -7.29
N ASP A 413 -4.90 12.15 -6.82
CA ASP A 413 -4.20 12.89 -5.78
C ASP A 413 -2.76 13.11 -6.24
N THR A 414 -2.60 14.04 -7.18
CA THR A 414 -1.32 14.26 -7.88
C THR A 414 -0.43 15.13 -7.02
N GLY A 415 0.76 14.64 -6.69
CA GLY A 415 1.69 15.31 -5.80
C GLY A 415 1.97 16.77 -6.16
N ASP A 416 1.84 17.64 -5.18
CA ASP A 416 2.04 19.07 -5.29
C ASP A 416 2.70 19.67 -4.02
N TYR A 417 2.65 20.97 -3.80
CA TYR A 417 3.22 21.65 -2.62
C TYR A 417 2.15 22.38 -1.82
N LEU A 418 0.92 21.92 -1.91
CA LEU A 418 -0.20 22.32 -1.07
C LEU A 418 -0.36 21.25 0.01
N ILE A 419 -0.86 21.59 1.17
CA ILE A 419 -1.07 20.64 2.27
C ILE A 419 -2.57 20.54 2.55
N GLY A 420 -3.12 19.34 2.48
CA GLY A 420 -4.52 19.06 2.80
C GLY A 420 -5.52 19.63 1.77
N GLU A 421 -5.10 19.88 0.54
CA GLU A 421 -5.95 20.49 -0.51
C GLU A 421 -7.14 19.60 -0.86
N LYS A 422 -6.97 18.25 -0.83
CA LYS A 422 -8.07 17.31 -1.10
C LYS A 422 -9.15 17.32 -0.03
N ILE A 423 -8.78 17.60 1.22
CA ILE A 423 -9.73 17.65 2.33
C ILE A 423 -10.61 18.89 2.22
N ASP A 424 -10.08 20.01 1.66
CA ASP A 424 -10.79 21.29 1.59
C ASP A 424 -11.39 21.65 2.95
N ILE A 425 -10.52 21.74 3.95
CA ILE A 425 -10.89 21.88 5.37
C ILE A 425 -11.70 23.16 5.64
N HIS A 426 -11.45 24.21 4.83
CA HIS A 426 -12.13 25.49 4.92
C HIS A 426 -13.46 25.52 4.15
N GLY A 427 -13.67 24.58 3.21
CA GLY A 427 -14.87 24.50 2.38
C GLY A 427 -14.92 25.54 1.28
N ASP A 428 -13.79 26.12 0.91
CA ASP A 428 -13.66 27.18 -0.11
C ASP A 428 -12.67 26.82 -1.23
N GLY A 429 -12.18 25.57 -1.25
CA GLY A 429 -11.24 25.06 -2.23
C GLY A 429 -9.77 25.45 -1.96
N THR A 430 -9.47 26.02 -0.78
CA THR A 430 -8.10 26.35 -0.41
C THR A 430 -7.45 25.24 0.41
N PRO A 431 -6.13 25.00 0.24
CA PRO A 431 -5.40 24.04 1.05
C PRO A 431 -5.23 24.56 2.49
N LEU A 432 -4.88 23.65 3.39
CA LEU A 432 -4.56 24.01 4.77
C LEU A 432 -3.30 24.87 4.86
N ARG A 433 -2.27 24.58 4.08
CA ARG A 433 -1.00 25.32 4.02
C ARG A 433 -0.41 25.32 2.61
N TYR A 434 0.52 26.25 2.37
CA TYR A 434 1.28 26.42 1.13
C TYR A 434 2.78 26.32 1.42
N MET A 435 3.53 25.55 0.67
CA MET A 435 4.97 25.43 0.88
C MET A 435 5.79 26.47 0.09
N ASP A 436 5.31 26.92 -1.08
CA ASP A 436 6.02 27.89 -1.94
C ASP A 436 6.00 29.32 -1.38
N LYS A 437 4.93 29.69 -0.72
CA LYS A 437 4.71 30.98 -0.07
C LYS A 437 3.70 30.78 1.06
N PRO A 438 4.16 30.37 2.25
CA PRO A 438 3.29 30.04 3.37
C PRO A 438 2.28 31.11 3.75
N SER A 439 2.66 32.39 3.66
CA SER A 439 1.77 33.53 3.99
C SER A 439 0.49 33.62 3.14
N LYS A 440 0.32 32.79 2.11
CA LYS A 440 -0.94 32.70 1.35
C LYS A 440 -2.12 32.25 2.22
N ASP A 441 -1.87 31.49 3.30
CA ASP A 441 -2.89 31.08 4.27
C ASP A 441 -3.30 32.20 5.26
N GLY A 442 -2.63 33.35 5.19
CA GLY A 442 -2.89 34.51 6.05
C GLY A 442 -2.24 34.47 7.44
N SER A 443 -1.59 33.38 7.83
CA SER A 443 -1.08 33.17 9.20
C SER A 443 0.37 32.67 9.27
N SER A 444 0.79 31.86 8.29
CA SER A 444 2.10 31.23 8.29
C SER A 444 3.23 32.17 7.88
N ALA A 445 4.41 31.92 8.44
CA ALA A 445 5.60 32.73 8.20
C ALA A 445 6.36 32.27 6.96
N ASP A 446 6.56 33.15 5.98
CA ASP A 446 7.43 32.89 4.82
C ASP A 446 8.92 32.81 5.21
N ASN A 447 9.32 33.57 6.23
CA ASN A 447 10.72 33.81 6.55
C ASN A 447 10.94 33.82 8.06
N TRP A 448 12.16 33.48 8.47
CA TRP A 448 12.55 33.51 9.85
C TRP A 448 12.58 34.97 10.39
N SER A 449 12.11 35.13 11.63
CA SER A 449 12.24 36.33 12.44
C SER A 449 12.52 35.96 13.89
N LYS A 450 13.00 36.92 14.70
CA LYS A 450 13.25 36.71 16.13
C LYS A 450 12.00 36.32 16.94
N THR A 451 10.82 36.51 16.36
CA THR A 451 9.54 36.21 17.01
C THR A 451 8.84 34.97 16.43
N VAL A 452 9.42 34.32 15.43
CA VAL A 452 8.78 33.19 14.74
C VAL A 452 8.46 32.04 15.71
N GLY A 453 9.31 31.76 16.69
CA GLY A 453 9.05 30.74 17.71
C GLY A 453 7.94 31.10 18.73
N ARG A 454 7.27 32.26 18.59
CA ARG A 454 6.06 32.62 19.35
C ARG A 454 4.77 32.35 18.60
N LEU A 455 4.85 32.06 17.30
CA LEU A 455 3.72 31.64 16.51
C LEU A 455 3.29 30.23 16.92
N ASP A 456 2.06 29.87 16.61
CA ASP A 456 1.64 28.48 16.62
C ASP A 456 2.60 27.64 15.76
N VAL A 457 2.85 26.41 16.18
CA VAL A 457 3.83 25.54 15.50
C VAL A 457 3.48 25.28 14.04
N HIS A 458 2.17 25.19 13.70
CA HIS A 458 1.68 25.02 12.33
C HIS A 458 1.91 26.26 11.46
N HIS A 459 2.04 27.46 12.05
CA HIS A 459 2.34 28.70 11.34
C HIS A 459 3.85 28.99 11.27
N SER A 460 4.57 28.66 12.34
CA SER A 460 6.04 28.81 12.34
C SER A 460 6.72 27.78 11.43
N SER A 461 6.09 26.61 11.15
CA SER A 461 6.56 25.60 10.21
C SER A 461 6.80 26.14 8.80
N GLY A 462 6.07 27.20 8.41
CA GLY A 462 6.17 27.83 7.10
C GLY A 462 7.60 28.18 6.68
N VAL A 463 8.47 28.58 7.62
CA VAL A 463 9.88 28.90 7.32
C VAL A 463 10.62 27.71 6.72
N ALA A 464 10.46 26.52 7.28
CA ALA A 464 11.14 25.32 6.77
C ALA A 464 10.39 24.68 5.60
N ASN A 465 9.08 24.81 5.51
CA ASN A 465 8.32 24.43 4.30
C ASN A 465 8.78 25.25 3.09
N HIS A 466 8.93 26.55 3.25
CA HIS A 466 9.45 27.45 2.23
C HIS A 466 10.91 27.15 1.86
N PHE A 467 11.75 26.91 2.88
CA PHE A 467 13.12 26.43 2.65
C PHE A 467 13.14 25.16 1.79
N PHE A 468 12.29 24.17 2.12
CA PHE A 468 12.24 22.90 1.39
C PHE A 468 11.78 23.10 -0.05
N TYR A 469 10.73 23.89 -0.27
CA TYR A 469 10.28 24.23 -1.62
C TYR A 469 11.41 24.88 -2.44
N LEU A 470 12.07 25.90 -1.89
CA LEU A 470 13.18 26.59 -2.53
C LEU A 470 14.35 25.65 -2.82
N LEU A 471 14.67 24.74 -1.90
CA LEU A 471 15.75 23.77 -2.09
C LEU A 471 15.39 22.74 -3.19
N ALA A 472 14.15 22.27 -3.19
CA ALA A 472 13.69 21.28 -4.16
C ALA A 472 13.52 21.86 -5.56
N GLU A 473 12.79 22.98 -5.67
CA GLU A 473 12.28 23.51 -6.91
C GLU A 473 12.95 24.82 -7.34
N GLY A 474 13.47 25.59 -6.40
CA GLY A 474 14.01 26.92 -6.63
C GLY A 474 12.98 28.04 -6.51
N SER A 475 13.41 29.30 -6.73
CA SER A 475 12.58 30.50 -6.62
C SER A 475 11.91 30.87 -7.94
N GLY A 476 10.93 31.80 -7.86
CA GLY A 476 10.22 32.37 -9.01
C GLY A 476 9.03 31.55 -9.48
N ALA A 477 8.50 31.95 -10.62
CA ALA A 477 7.28 31.35 -11.20
C ALA A 477 7.58 30.00 -11.87
N LYS A 478 6.73 29.00 -11.60
CA LYS A 478 6.72 27.70 -12.29
C LYS A 478 5.38 26.97 -12.11
N THR A 479 5.14 26.00 -12.96
CA THR A 479 3.98 25.11 -12.86
C THR A 479 4.48 23.69 -12.64
N ILE A 480 3.94 23.02 -11.61
CA ILE A 480 4.28 21.65 -11.24
C ILE A 480 2.96 20.88 -11.16
N ASN A 481 2.82 19.83 -11.93
CA ASN A 481 1.61 18.99 -11.98
C ASN A 481 0.29 19.79 -12.13
N GLY A 482 0.32 20.86 -12.90
CA GLY A 482 -0.85 21.71 -13.13
C GLY A 482 -1.06 22.84 -12.12
N VAL A 483 -0.36 22.84 -11.00
CA VAL A 483 -0.43 23.90 -9.98
C VAL A 483 0.63 24.97 -10.26
N SER A 484 0.21 26.25 -10.22
CA SER A 484 1.09 27.40 -10.46
C SER A 484 1.64 27.96 -9.15
N TYR A 485 2.95 28.06 -9.07
CA TYR A 485 3.71 28.59 -7.94
C TYR A 485 4.48 29.84 -8.32
N ASN A 486 4.77 30.69 -7.34
CA ASN A 486 5.68 31.82 -7.51
C ASN A 486 6.37 32.12 -6.17
N SER A 487 7.40 31.32 -5.86
CA SER A 487 8.09 31.37 -4.59
C SER A 487 9.05 32.56 -4.54
N PRO A 488 8.86 33.51 -3.59
CA PRO A 488 9.76 34.62 -3.40
C PRO A 488 11.01 34.21 -2.59
N THR A 489 11.98 35.10 -2.50
CA THR A 489 13.10 34.99 -1.56
C THR A 489 13.16 36.24 -0.68
N TYR A 490 13.57 36.10 0.57
CA TYR A 490 13.66 37.24 1.51
C TYR A 490 14.58 38.34 1.05
N ASP A 491 15.71 37.99 0.43
CA ASP A 491 16.75 38.90 -0.01
C ASP A 491 16.69 39.28 -1.51
N GLY A 492 15.63 38.88 -2.22
CA GLY A 492 15.45 39.14 -3.65
C GLY A 492 16.37 38.34 -4.57
N SER A 493 17.11 37.39 -4.05
CA SER A 493 18.03 36.56 -4.82
C SER A 493 17.34 35.37 -5.51
N THR A 494 18.01 34.81 -6.48
CA THR A 494 17.57 33.57 -7.14
C THR A 494 18.10 32.35 -6.40
N VAL A 495 17.24 31.35 -6.19
CA VAL A 495 17.59 29.99 -5.75
C VAL A 495 17.37 29.03 -6.90
N THR A 496 18.37 28.22 -7.20
CA THR A 496 18.26 27.09 -8.12
C THR A 496 17.98 25.82 -7.35
N GLY A 497 16.87 25.13 -7.65
CA GLY A 497 16.50 23.88 -6.98
C GLY A 497 17.44 22.72 -7.37
N ILE A 498 17.58 21.76 -6.46
CA ILE A 498 18.41 20.55 -6.65
C ILE A 498 17.59 19.29 -6.92
N GLY A 499 16.28 19.43 -7.00
CA GLY A 499 15.31 18.36 -7.12
C GLY A 499 14.87 17.76 -5.77
N ARG A 500 13.62 17.35 -5.71
CA ARG A 500 12.93 16.82 -4.52
C ARG A 500 13.68 15.67 -3.84
N ALA A 501 14.13 14.70 -4.66
CA ALA A 501 14.82 13.52 -4.14
C ALA A 501 16.10 13.85 -3.34
N LYS A 502 16.87 14.84 -3.76
CA LYS A 502 18.03 15.29 -3.01
C LYS A 502 17.62 16.09 -1.79
N ALA A 503 16.59 16.93 -1.91
CA ALA A 503 16.12 17.79 -0.83
C ALA A 503 15.60 16.96 0.37
N TYR A 504 14.70 15.99 0.17
CA TYR A 504 14.21 15.17 1.28
C TYR A 504 15.29 14.24 1.86
N ARG A 505 16.24 13.74 1.08
CA ARG A 505 17.37 12.94 1.60
C ARG A 505 18.30 13.76 2.50
N ILE A 506 18.57 15.03 2.13
CA ILE A 506 19.32 15.95 2.98
C ILE A 506 18.54 16.21 4.27
N TRP A 507 17.23 16.50 4.19
CA TRP A 507 16.39 16.74 5.36
C TRP A 507 16.35 15.53 6.30
N TYR A 508 16.09 14.35 5.75
CA TYR A 508 16.06 13.10 6.51
C TYR A 508 17.42 12.79 7.18
N LYS A 509 18.53 12.96 6.46
CA LYS A 509 19.87 12.79 7.03
C LYS A 509 20.12 13.79 8.16
N ALA A 510 19.70 15.04 8.00
CA ALA A 510 19.81 16.05 9.05
C ALA A 510 18.97 15.69 10.28
N LEU A 511 17.70 15.29 10.07
CA LEU A 511 16.78 14.88 11.13
C LEU A 511 17.33 13.70 11.94
N THR A 512 17.83 12.67 11.25
CA THR A 512 18.23 11.41 11.90
C THR A 512 19.63 11.41 12.48
N SER A 513 20.51 12.36 12.07
CA SER A 513 21.92 12.35 12.45
C SER A 513 22.40 13.58 13.18
N TYR A 514 21.75 14.74 13.03
CA TYR A 514 22.29 16.01 13.49
C TYR A 514 21.33 16.86 14.32
N MET A 515 20.03 16.79 14.05
CA MET A 515 19.03 17.51 14.85
C MET A 515 18.81 16.84 16.20
N THR A 516 18.47 17.64 17.20
CA THR A 516 18.14 17.22 18.56
C THR A 516 16.80 17.81 19.00
N SER A 517 16.30 17.42 20.16
CA SER A 517 14.98 17.81 20.66
C SER A 517 14.76 19.32 20.81
N THR A 518 15.81 20.12 20.82
CA THR A 518 15.77 21.59 20.99
C THR A 518 16.30 22.35 19.78
N THR A 519 16.54 21.67 18.66
CA THR A 519 17.02 22.31 17.44
C THR A 519 16.03 23.37 16.95
N GLY A 520 16.49 24.62 16.81
CA GLY A 520 15.78 25.69 16.13
C GLY A 520 16.27 25.89 14.70
N TYR A 521 15.77 26.92 13.98
CA TYR A 521 16.05 27.14 12.57
C TYR A 521 17.54 27.29 12.22
N ALA A 522 18.31 28.03 13.04
CA ALA A 522 19.75 28.15 12.85
C ALA A 522 20.47 26.78 13.00
N GLY A 523 20.02 25.97 13.96
CA GLY A 523 20.52 24.60 14.14
C GLY A 523 20.13 23.68 12.97
N ALA A 524 18.92 23.82 12.43
CA ALA A 524 18.45 23.06 11.27
C ALA A 524 19.27 23.41 10.01
N ARG A 525 19.62 24.68 9.83
CA ARG A 525 20.56 25.10 8.78
C ARG A 525 21.91 24.37 8.92
N THR A 526 22.50 24.41 10.12
CA THR A 526 23.78 23.74 10.39
C THR A 526 23.67 22.23 10.11
N ALA A 527 22.59 21.59 10.59
CA ALA A 527 22.34 20.17 10.42
C ALA A 527 22.19 19.76 8.94
N THR A 528 21.44 20.56 8.16
CA THR A 528 21.23 20.29 6.73
C THR A 528 22.49 20.54 5.89
N LEU A 529 23.32 21.53 6.24
CA LEU A 529 24.62 21.75 5.63
C LEU A 529 25.56 20.57 5.90
N GLN A 530 25.59 20.06 7.11
CA GLN A 530 26.39 18.88 7.45
C GLN A 530 25.88 17.64 6.70
N ALA A 531 24.56 17.46 6.62
CA ALA A 531 23.95 16.38 5.86
C ALA A 531 24.28 16.46 4.36
N ALA A 532 24.27 17.67 3.78
CA ALA A 532 24.68 17.87 2.39
C ALA A 532 26.18 17.58 2.18
N THR A 533 27.02 17.93 3.17
CA THR A 533 28.44 17.57 3.15
C THR A 533 28.67 16.07 3.13
N ASP A 534 27.95 15.33 3.99
CA ASP A 534 28.08 13.86 4.08
C ASP A 534 27.62 13.16 2.80
N LEU A 535 26.53 13.65 2.21
CA LEU A 535 25.92 13.01 1.04
C LEU A 535 26.57 13.37 -0.29
N TYR A 536 27.07 14.62 -0.40
CA TYR A 536 27.51 15.18 -1.69
C TYR A 536 28.87 15.87 -1.64
N GLY A 537 29.42 16.14 -0.46
CA GLY A 537 30.69 16.85 -0.26
C GLY A 537 30.54 18.35 0.03
N ALA A 538 31.45 18.92 0.79
CA ALA A 538 31.40 20.31 1.29
C ALA A 538 31.50 21.39 0.17
N SER A 539 32.01 21.04 -1.01
CA SER A 539 32.09 21.95 -2.17
C SER A 539 31.04 21.67 -3.24
N SER A 540 30.05 20.77 -2.95
CA SER A 540 29.02 20.36 -3.90
C SER A 540 28.02 21.49 -4.21
N ALA A 541 27.35 21.38 -5.36
CA ALA A 541 26.24 22.26 -5.70
C ALA A 541 25.08 22.13 -4.71
N GLU A 542 24.86 20.94 -4.15
CA GLU A 542 23.85 20.65 -3.14
C GLU A 542 24.13 21.40 -1.82
N TYR A 543 25.39 21.40 -1.36
CA TYR A 543 25.78 22.19 -0.18
C TYR A 543 25.52 23.70 -0.40
N GLN A 544 25.92 24.22 -1.56
CA GLN A 544 25.68 25.63 -1.89
C GLN A 544 24.19 25.95 -1.98
N ALA A 545 23.38 25.05 -2.54
CA ALA A 545 21.92 25.21 -2.64
C ALA A 545 21.26 25.23 -1.25
N VAL A 546 21.64 24.33 -0.34
CA VAL A 546 21.17 24.33 1.05
C VAL A 546 21.49 25.66 1.72
N ASN A 547 22.75 26.12 1.62
CA ASN A 547 23.20 27.38 2.19
C ASN A 547 22.39 28.56 1.64
N ARG A 548 22.13 28.55 0.33
CA ARG A 548 21.37 29.58 -0.37
C ARG A 548 19.88 29.57 0.00
N ALA A 549 19.25 28.40 0.04
CA ALA A 549 17.83 28.26 0.38
C ALA A 549 17.54 28.73 1.81
N TRP A 550 18.41 28.44 2.80
CA TRP A 550 18.26 28.97 4.15
C TRP A 550 18.44 30.49 4.21
N ALA A 551 19.42 31.04 3.48
CA ALA A 551 19.57 32.50 3.39
C ALA A 551 18.34 33.17 2.77
N ALA A 552 17.71 32.51 1.78
CA ALA A 552 16.52 32.97 1.08
C ALA A 552 15.26 33.00 1.95
N VAL A 553 15.24 32.32 3.09
CA VAL A 553 14.20 32.40 4.13
C VAL A 553 14.70 33.11 5.40
N ASN A 554 15.75 33.94 5.30
CA ASN A 554 16.33 34.75 6.36
C ASN A 554 16.91 33.97 7.55
N VAL A 555 17.27 32.70 7.41
CA VAL A 555 18.00 31.95 8.44
C VAL A 555 19.51 32.10 8.17
N LYS A 556 20.25 32.67 9.15
CA LYS A 556 21.68 32.99 9.05
C LYS A 556 22.54 32.00 9.83
#